data_4dc3bf4d70e7476014102e70b811fa95
#
_entry.id   4dc3bf4d70e7476014102e70b811fa95
#
_cell.length_a   1.000
_cell.length_b   1.000
_cell.length_c   1.000
_cell.angle_alpha   90.00
_cell.angle_beta   90.00
_cell.angle_gamma   90.00
#
_symmetry.space_group_name_H-M   'P 1'
#
loop_
_entity.id
_entity.type
_entity.pdbx_description
1 polymer ?
#
loop_
_entity_poly.entity_id
_entity_poly.type
_entity_poly.pdbx_seq_one_letter_code
_entity_poly.pdbx_strand_id
1 'polypeptide(L)'
;MTKFIRCLAVCVLLLCRASFSSAQAIDPKPVQVTVEFLYPPSPFLQSGVQHLVYEIRLTNYSFMSYTLDSIDVKAGDNTGTFSGEKLKGLIRLLGDKTGHTPSQVLEGGRSFVVFLRVDFDRASEIPNVLQHTLHFTAEDKSQHIVSADLKVRQDAPLVVRAPLSGPDWFAWGANGDNAPHRRALMVEGGHAWLAQRYAIDFVQFHMVNGKAETWKGPEDQNSSYYCYAQPIHSAAAGKVIEVMDGLPDNVPHSNKFAIDLTWQNAGGNHVVVDIGFGLYAFYAHMKPGSIAVKEGDIVTAGQVLGHVGNTGSSTEPHLHFHIIDRPNFLSGQGVPYEFENFSTSGQIDAQEDEKSGAVTFSTIGPMKTMQNEYPPQNAVLVFP
;
A
#
# COMPACT_ATOMS: atom_id res chain seq x y z
N MET A 1 17.85 -64.69 -71.42
CA MET A 1 18.16 -63.25 -71.48
C MET A 1 17.51 -62.60 -70.27
N THR A 2 18.23 -62.51 -69.14
CA THR A 2 17.69 -62.06 -67.83
C THR A 2 18.31 -60.74 -67.53
N LYS A 3 17.49 -59.71 -67.46
CA LYS A 3 17.90 -58.34 -67.07
C LYS A 3 17.83 -58.20 -65.54
N PHE A 4 18.97 -57.94 -64.87
CA PHE A 4 19.06 -57.57 -63.50
C PHE A 4 18.70 -56.06 -63.31
N ILE A 5 17.73 -55.79 -62.50
CA ILE A 5 17.41 -54.41 -61.98
C ILE A 5 18.09 -54.31 -60.64
N ARG A 6 19.05 -53.38 -60.54
CA ARG A 6 19.65 -52.94 -59.21
C ARG A 6 18.77 -51.88 -58.56
N CYS A 7 18.16 -52.22 -57.47
CA CYS A 7 17.56 -51.22 -56.58
C CYS A 7 18.64 -50.57 -55.72
N LEU A 8 18.77 -49.27 -55.86
CA LEU A 8 19.62 -48.39 -54.97
C LEU A 8 18.79 -47.99 -53.76
N ALA A 9 19.11 -48.53 -52.62
CA ALA A 9 18.48 -48.06 -51.34
C ALA A 9 19.23 -46.81 -50.82
N VAL A 10 18.55 -45.70 -50.86
CA VAL A 10 19.01 -44.46 -50.22
C VAL A 10 18.62 -44.46 -48.72
N CYS A 11 19.58 -44.71 -47.86
CA CYS A 11 19.39 -44.49 -46.42
C CYS A 11 19.43 -43.04 -46.13
N VAL A 12 18.28 -42.43 -45.80
CA VAL A 12 18.19 -41.10 -45.23
C VAL A 12 18.43 -41.22 -43.71
N LEU A 13 19.61 -40.80 -43.26
CA LEU A 13 19.92 -40.64 -41.85
C LEU A 13 19.19 -39.40 -41.34
N LEU A 14 18.07 -39.57 -40.65
CA LEU A 14 17.46 -38.55 -39.82
C LEU A 14 18.31 -38.35 -38.59
N LEU A 15 19.12 -37.27 -38.58
CA LEU A 15 19.79 -36.77 -37.38
C LEU A 15 18.72 -36.09 -36.47
N CYS A 16 18.14 -36.86 -35.53
CA CYS A 16 17.44 -36.28 -34.39
C CYS A 16 18.44 -35.50 -33.56
N ARG A 17 18.41 -34.18 -33.70
CA ARG A 17 19.03 -33.28 -32.70
C ARG A 17 18.20 -33.36 -31.41
N ALA A 18 18.61 -34.19 -30.48
CA ALA A 18 18.13 -34.13 -29.12
C ALA A 18 18.61 -32.80 -28.53
N SER A 19 17.68 -31.86 -28.38
CA SER A 19 17.90 -30.68 -27.56
C SER A 19 18.05 -31.15 -26.11
N PHE A 20 19.27 -31.30 -25.64
CA PHE A 20 19.54 -31.45 -24.22
C PHE A 20 19.14 -30.14 -23.58
N SER A 21 17.96 -30.11 -22.97
CA SER A 21 17.66 -29.13 -21.93
C SER A 21 18.77 -29.29 -20.88
N SER A 22 19.59 -28.27 -20.68
CA SER A 22 20.56 -28.26 -19.61
C SER A 22 19.77 -28.45 -18.31
N ALA A 23 19.86 -29.63 -17.72
CA ALA A 23 19.38 -29.84 -16.36
C ALA A 23 20.07 -28.78 -15.51
N GLN A 24 19.29 -27.88 -14.91
CA GLN A 24 19.80 -26.89 -13.98
C GLN A 24 20.50 -27.69 -12.87
N ALA A 25 21.80 -27.47 -12.68
CA ALA A 25 22.57 -28.16 -11.67
C ALA A 25 21.86 -27.93 -10.31
N ILE A 26 21.43 -29.02 -9.67
CA ILE A 26 20.84 -28.94 -8.33
C ILE A 26 21.94 -28.37 -7.44
N ASP A 27 21.70 -27.21 -6.82
CA ASP A 27 22.60 -26.63 -5.83
C ASP A 27 22.79 -27.68 -4.69
N PRO A 28 24.02 -28.15 -4.42
CA PRO A 28 24.26 -29.16 -3.39
C PRO A 28 23.90 -28.67 -1.97
N LYS A 29 23.69 -27.35 -1.78
CA LYS A 29 23.20 -26.73 -0.56
C LYS A 29 22.09 -25.74 -0.88
N PRO A 30 20.86 -26.19 -1.13
CA PRO A 30 19.77 -25.28 -1.46
C PRO A 30 19.53 -24.27 -0.32
N VAL A 31 19.28 -23.02 -0.67
CA VAL A 31 18.85 -22.00 0.29
C VAL A 31 17.57 -22.44 0.96
N GLN A 32 17.57 -22.43 2.30
CA GLN A 32 16.40 -22.79 3.11
C GLN A 32 15.54 -21.54 3.41
N VAL A 33 15.37 -20.67 2.41
CA VAL A 33 14.55 -19.44 2.49
C VAL A 33 13.34 -19.60 1.61
N THR A 34 12.15 -19.42 2.16
CA THR A 34 10.92 -19.32 1.36
C THR A 34 10.69 -17.90 0.90
N VAL A 35 10.16 -17.75 -0.32
CA VAL A 35 9.72 -16.50 -0.92
C VAL A 35 8.21 -16.57 -1.08
N GLU A 36 7.50 -15.67 -0.42
CA GLU A 36 6.03 -15.62 -0.44
C GLU A 36 5.56 -14.20 -0.75
N PHE A 37 4.79 -14.04 -1.82
CA PHE A 37 4.12 -12.80 -2.13
C PHE A 37 2.81 -12.71 -1.33
N LEU A 38 2.65 -11.65 -0.54
CA LEU A 38 1.51 -11.54 0.35
C LEU A 38 0.20 -11.27 -0.41
N TYR A 39 0.28 -10.55 -1.51
CA TYR A 39 -0.89 -10.25 -2.36
C TYR A 39 -0.46 -9.89 -3.78
N PRO A 40 -1.17 -10.35 -4.83
CA PRO A 40 -0.89 -9.95 -6.20
C PRO A 40 -1.27 -8.47 -6.42
N PRO A 41 -0.34 -7.62 -6.91
CA PRO A 41 -0.61 -6.20 -7.09
C PRO A 41 -1.57 -5.94 -8.25
N SER A 42 -2.37 -4.87 -8.12
CA SER A 42 -3.08 -4.21 -9.22
C SER A 42 -2.39 -2.91 -9.56
N PRO A 43 -2.32 -2.50 -10.84
CA PRO A 43 -1.76 -1.21 -11.21
C PRO A 43 -2.66 -0.06 -10.74
N PHE A 44 -2.04 1.08 -10.44
CA PHE A 44 -2.72 2.36 -10.21
C PHE A 44 -1.86 3.51 -10.71
N LEU A 45 -2.50 4.63 -11.06
CA LEU A 45 -1.84 5.81 -11.56
C LEU A 45 -1.62 6.83 -10.44
N GLN A 46 -0.39 7.37 -10.35
CA GLN A 46 -0.04 8.44 -9.42
C GLN A 46 0.99 9.35 -10.09
N SER A 47 0.73 10.66 -10.14
CA SER A 47 1.63 11.64 -10.77
C SER A 47 2.01 11.30 -12.22
N GLY A 48 1.11 10.68 -12.97
CA GLY A 48 1.36 10.29 -14.35
C GLY A 48 2.21 9.02 -14.54
N VAL A 49 2.51 8.31 -13.47
CA VAL A 49 3.29 7.06 -13.44
C VAL A 49 2.39 5.92 -12.97
N GLN A 50 2.43 4.77 -13.63
CA GLN A 50 1.75 3.56 -13.17
C GLN A 50 2.64 2.83 -12.16
N HIS A 51 2.04 2.42 -11.05
CA HIS A 51 2.73 1.75 -9.95
C HIS A 51 2.18 0.36 -9.70
N LEU A 52 3.06 -0.59 -9.47
CA LEU A 52 2.77 -1.87 -8.84
C LEU A 52 3.40 -1.89 -7.45
N VAL A 53 2.59 -2.04 -6.42
CA VAL A 53 3.01 -2.06 -5.01
C VAL A 53 2.65 -3.40 -4.40
N TYR A 54 3.65 -4.10 -3.85
CA TYR A 54 3.49 -5.43 -3.28
C TYR A 54 4.57 -5.74 -2.24
N GLU A 55 4.40 -6.83 -1.54
CA GLU A 55 5.30 -7.26 -0.48
C GLU A 55 5.73 -8.71 -0.68
N ILE A 56 7.01 -8.95 -0.34
CA ILE A 56 7.61 -10.28 -0.30
C ILE A 56 7.92 -10.62 1.16
N ARG A 57 7.34 -11.70 1.67
CA ARG A 57 7.76 -12.28 2.94
C ARG A 57 8.84 -13.32 2.67
N LEU A 58 9.98 -13.18 3.33
CA LEU A 58 11.07 -14.14 3.32
C LEU A 58 11.16 -14.78 4.69
N THR A 59 11.23 -16.12 4.73
CA THR A 59 11.38 -16.88 5.98
C THR A 59 12.54 -17.85 5.85
N ASN A 60 13.49 -17.76 6.76
CA ASN A 60 14.64 -18.65 6.83
C ASN A 60 14.35 -19.86 7.72
N TYR A 61 14.29 -21.04 7.14
CA TYR A 61 14.04 -22.30 7.85
C TYR A 61 15.31 -23.03 8.29
N SER A 62 16.48 -22.45 8.02
CA SER A 62 17.76 -22.99 8.47
C SER A 62 18.17 -22.39 9.83
N PHE A 63 19.29 -22.87 10.36
CA PHE A 63 19.97 -22.26 11.50
C PHE A 63 21.09 -21.29 11.09
N MET A 64 21.41 -21.21 9.79
CA MET A 64 22.39 -20.27 9.23
C MET A 64 21.75 -18.91 8.97
N SER A 65 22.53 -17.85 9.01
CA SER A 65 22.10 -16.53 8.58
C SER A 65 22.36 -16.31 7.09
N TYR A 66 21.45 -15.62 6.41
CA TYR A 66 21.60 -15.17 5.03
C TYR A 66 21.48 -13.65 4.95
N THR A 67 22.38 -13.02 4.21
CA THR A 67 22.25 -11.61 3.84
C THR A 67 21.54 -11.54 2.49
N LEU A 68 20.43 -10.80 2.39
CA LEU A 68 19.80 -10.49 1.13
C LEU A 68 20.58 -9.34 0.47
N ASP A 69 21.38 -9.63 -0.54
CA ASP A 69 22.28 -8.66 -1.18
C ASP A 69 21.51 -7.77 -2.17
N SER A 70 20.66 -8.39 -3.00
CA SER A 70 19.83 -7.68 -3.98
C SER A 70 18.61 -8.48 -4.38
N ILE A 71 17.64 -7.75 -4.96
CA ILE A 71 16.48 -8.30 -5.65
C ILE A 71 16.45 -7.68 -7.05
N ASP A 72 16.55 -8.51 -8.07
CA ASP A 72 16.28 -8.12 -9.45
C ASP A 72 14.81 -8.41 -9.77
N VAL A 73 14.12 -7.44 -10.34
CA VAL A 73 12.73 -7.57 -10.78
C VAL A 73 12.67 -7.32 -12.27
N LYS A 74 12.38 -8.38 -13.03
CA LYS A 74 12.19 -8.32 -14.48
C LYS A 74 10.69 -8.17 -14.78
N ALA A 75 10.37 -7.11 -15.52
CA ALA A 75 9.02 -6.71 -15.94
C ALA A 75 9.02 -6.55 -17.47
N GLY A 76 8.62 -7.59 -18.20
CA GLY A 76 8.80 -7.64 -19.67
C GLY A 76 10.28 -7.61 -20.06
N ASP A 77 10.69 -6.62 -20.85
CA ASP A 77 12.08 -6.41 -21.25
C ASP A 77 12.89 -5.55 -20.27
N ASN A 78 12.24 -4.93 -19.29
CA ASN A 78 12.89 -4.09 -18.31
C ASN A 78 13.31 -4.89 -17.06
N THR A 79 14.44 -4.56 -16.48
CA THR A 79 14.89 -5.11 -15.19
C THR A 79 15.30 -3.97 -14.27
N GLY A 80 14.71 -3.96 -13.09
CA GLY A 80 15.08 -3.06 -11.99
C GLY A 80 15.79 -3.83 -10.89
N THR A 81 16.81 -3.24 -10.27
CA THR A 81 17.55 -3.84 -9.15
C THR A 81 17.36 -3.02 -7.87
N PHE A 82 17.00 -3.72 -6.80
CA PHE A 82 16.96 -3.18 -5.43
C PHE A 82 18.18 -3.72 -4.68
N SER A 83 19.04 -2.85 -4.15
CA SER A 83 20.25 -3.24 -3.42
C SER A 83 20.71 -2.15 -2.44
N GLY A 84 21.70 -2.49 -1.60
CA GLY A 84 22.33 -1.55 -0.67
C GLY A 84 21.34 -0.86 0.28
N GLU A 85 21.57 0.42 0.59
CA GLU A 85 20.74 1.18 1.53
C GLU A 85 19.28 1.33 1.04
N LYS A 86 19.03 1.37 -0.28
CA LYS A 86 17.69 1.38 -0.83
C LYS A 86 16.93 0.10 -0.43
N LEU A 87 17.51 -1.08 -0.67
CA LEU A 87 16.90 -2.35 -0.29
C LEU A 87 16.72 -2.44 1.22
N LYS A 88 17.74 -2.09 1.98
CA LYS A 88 17.71 -2.11 3.45
C LYS A 88 16.55 -1.27 4.00
N GLY A 89 16.30 -0.07 3.45
CA GLY A 89 15.18 0.79 3.82
C GLY A 89 13.80 0.20 3.52
N LEU A 90 13.70 -0.77 2.59
CA LEU A 90 12.46 -1.44 2.23
C LEU A 90 12.15 -2.67 3.10
N ILE A 91 13.05 -3.07 3.99
CA ILE A 91 12.89 -4.28 4.83
C ILE A 91 12.28 -3.91 6.18
N ARG A 92 11.36 -4.76 6.65
CA ARG A 92 10.85 -4.78 8.02
C ARG A 92 11.04 -6.17 8.62
N LEU A 93 11.86 -6.27 9.68
CA LEU A 93 12.02 -7.51 10.43
C LEU A 93 10.76 -7.80 11.25
N LEU A 94 10.21 -9.01 11.12
CA LEU A 94 9.04 -9.42 11.90
C LEU A 94 9.45 -9.76 13.34
N GLY A 95 8.62 -9.31 14.30
CA GLY A 95 8.88 -9.51 15.72
C GLY A 95 9.98 -8.61 16.32
N ASP A 96 10.45 -7.63 15.57
CA ASP A 96 11.28 -6.55 16.12
C ASP A 96 10.42 -5.58 16.92
N LYS A 97 10.72 -5.46 18.23
CA LYS A 97 9.97 -4.56 19.14
C LYS A 97 10.16 -3.08 18.81
N THR A 98 11.30 -2.73 18.23
CA THR A 98 11.60 -1.35 17.85
C THR A 98 10.93 -0.98 16.53
N GLY A 99 10.63 -1.98 15.67
CA GLY A 99 10.02 -1.81 14.35
C GLY A 99 10.90 -1.05 13.34
N HIS A 100 12.11 -0.65 13.73
CA HIS A 100 12.89 0.36 13.04
C HIS A 100 14.34 -0.03 12.73
N THR A 101 14.79 -1.25 13.07
CA THR A 101 16.16 -1.67 12.75
C THR A 101 16.20 -2.29 11.35
N PRO A 102 16.50 -1.50 10.30
CA PRO A 102 16.62 -2.04 8.96
C PRO A 102 17.80 -3.03 8.91
N SER A 103 17.56 -4.26 8.54
CA SER A 103 18.58 -5.28 8.38
C SER A 103 18.33 -6.11 7.14
N GLN A 104 19.39 -6.34 6.34
CA GLN A 104 19.37 -7.29 5.23
C GLN A 104 19.73 -8.70 5.69
N VAL A 105 20.12 -8.89 6.96
CA VAL A 105 20.47 -10.19 7.52
C VAL A 105 19.20 -10.89 8.00
N LEU A 106 18.92 -12.05 7.41
CA LEU A 106 17.83 -12.94 7.75
C LEU A 106 18.37 -14.09 8.57
N GLU A 107 18.31 -13.95 9.87
CA GLU A 107 18.77 -14.96 10.83
C GLU A 107 17.93 -16.24 10.74
N GLY A 108 18.49 -17.36 11.22
CA GLY A 108 17.79 -18.65 11.31
C GLY A 108 16.49 -18.58 12.11
N GLY A 109 15.41 -19.13 11.57
CA GLY A 109 14.07 -19.11 12.17
C GLY A 109 13.38 -17.75 12.15
N ARG A 110 13.94 -16.74 11.48
CA ARG A 110 13.35 -15.39 11.36
C ARG A 110 12.68 -15.16 10.02
N SER A 111 11.81 -14.16 10.01
CA SER A 111 11.16 -13.66 8.80
C SER A 111 11.26 -12.14 8.72
N PHE A 112 11.37 -11.62 7.49
CA PHE A 112 11.15 -10.22 7.23
C PHE A 112 10.26 -10.01 6.00
N VAL A 113 9.73 -8.80 5.87
CA VAL A 113 8.93 -8.38 4.72
C VAL A 113 9.69 -7.29 3.97
N VAL A 114 9.77 -7.44 2.66
CA VAL A 114 10.32 -6.43 1.75
C VAL A 114 9.16 -5.75 1.04
N PHE A 115 9.09 -4.42 1.11
CA PHE A 115 8.04 -3.58 0.51
C PHE A 115 8.54 -3.02 -0.82
N LEU A 116 8.07 -3.58 -1.93
CA LEU A 116 8.54 -3.22 -3.26
C LEU A 116 7.54 -2.32 -3.99
N ARG A 117 8.09 -1.43 -4.84
CA ARG A 117 7.37 -0.64 -5.82
C ARG A 117 8.08 -0.75 -7.15
N VAL A 118 7.34 -1.08 -8.20
CA VAL A 118 7.82 -1.08 -9.59
C VAL A 118 7.01 -0.07 -10.37
N ASP A 119 7.71 0.80 -11.06
CA ASP A 119 7.13 1.94 -11.76
C ASP A 119 7.19 1.72 -13.28
N PHE A 120 6.13 2.18 -13.98
CA PHE A 120 6.01 2.11 -15.42
C PHE A 120 5.53 3.47 -15.95
N ASP A 121 5.98 3.84 -17.13
CA ASP A 121 5.42 5.01 -17.81
C ASP A 121 3.90 4.86 -17.98
N ARG A 122 3.17 5.98 -17.96
CA ARG A 122 1.70 5.99 -18.07
C ARG A 122 1.16 5.19 -19.25
N ALA A 123 1.87 5.20 -20.37
CA ALA A 123 1.47 4.52 -21.60
C ALA A 123 2.01 3.09 -21.72
N SER A 124 2.78 2.61 -20.76
CA SER A 124 3.35 1.27 -20.80
C SER A 124 2.29 0.20 -20.55
N GLU A 125 2.40 -0.91 -21.25
CA GLU A 125 1.63 -2.11 -20.95
C GLU A 125 2.17 -2.75 -19.65
N ILE A 126 1.28 -3.07 -18.73
CA ILE A 126 1.63 -3.72 -17.48
C ILE A 126 1.78 -5.23 -17.71
N PRO A 127 2.93 -5.85 -17.39
CA PRO A 127 3.14 -7.26 -17.61
C PRO A 127 2.25 -8.14 -16.70
N ASN A 128 1.85 -9.30 -17.19
CA ASN A 128 1.05 -10.26 -16.42
C ASN A 128 1.85 -10.92 -15.27
N VAL A 129 3.18 -10.90 -15.36
CA VAL A 129 4.09 -11.53 -14.40
C VAL A 129 5.31 -10.66 -14.19
N LEU A 130 5.70 -10.49 -12.91
CA LEU A 130 7.01 -10.00 -12.52
C LEU A 130 7.88 -11.18 -12.12
N GLN A 131 9.07 -11.29 -12.71
CA GLN A 131 10.04 -12.33 -12.40
C GLN A 131 11.07 -11.76 -11.42
N HIS A 132 11.25 -12.43 -10.29
CA HIS A 132 12.17 -12.00 -9.25
C HIS A 132 13.36 -12.94 -9.19
N THR A 133 14.55 -12.34 -9.02
CA THR A 133 15.80 -13.05 -8.71
C THR A 133 16.37 -12.44 -7.44
N LEU A 134 16.40 -13.23 -6.36
CA LEU A 134 16.87 -12.81 -5.06
C LEU A 134 18.28 -13.38 -4.87
N HIS A 135 19.23 -12.52 -4.57
CA HIS A 135 20.64 -12.88 -4.36
C HIS A 135 20.96 -12.86 -2.87
N PHE A 136 21.55 -13.95 -2.39
CA PHE A 136 21.88 -14.12 -0.99
C PHE A 136 23.36 -14.48 -0.80
N THR A 137 23.96 -13.94 0.25
CA THR A 137 25.24 -14.38 0.79
C THR A 137 24.98 -15.11 2.12
N ALA A 138 25.36 -16.38 2.19
CA ALA A 138 25.27 -17.15 3.43
C ALA A 138 26.39 -16.76 4.41
N GLU A 139 26.27 -17.18 5.67
CA GLU A 139 27.26 -16.95 6.71
C GLU A 139 28.65 -17.52 6.36
N ASP A 140 28.70 -18.66 5.64
CA ASP A 140 29.94 -19.28 5.13
C ASP A 140 30.49 -18.62 3.85
N LYS A 141 29.93 -17.46 3.45
CA LYS A 141 30.28 -16.68 2.24
C LYS A 141 29.90 -17.32 0.91
N SER A 142 29.17 -18.42 0.92
CA SER A 142 28.62 -18.97 -0.32
C SER A 142 27.52 -18.05 -0.87
N GLN A 143 27.45 -17.98 -2.21
CA GLN A 143 26.46 -17.18 -2.92
C GLN A 143 25.31 -18.09 -3.37
N HIS A 144 24.09 -17.56 -3.24
CA HIS A 144 22.88 -18.32 -3.57
C HIS A 144 21.89 -17.44 -4.31
N ILE A 145 21.08 -18.07 -5.15
CA ILE A 145 20.05 -17.39 -5.94
C ILE A 145 18.72 -18.13 -5.74
N VAL A 146 17.65 -17.37 -5.51
CA VAL A 146 16.28 -17.86 -5.46
C VAL A 146 15.46 -17.09 -6.49
N SER A 147 14.74 -17.80 -7.37
CA SER A 147 13.84 -17.19 -8.34
C SER A 147 12.39 -17.41 -7.94
N ALA A 148 11.54 -16.42 -8.16
CA ALA A 148 10.11 -16.48 -7.87
C ALA A 148 9.32 -15.56 -8.81
N ASP A 149 8.16 -16.02 -9.25
CA ASP A 149 7.28 -15.29 -10.15
C ASP A 149 6.05 -14.76 -9.41
N LEU A 150 5.71 -13.49 -9.63
CA LEU A 150 4.52 -12.83 -9.09
C LEU A 150 3.54 -12.53 -10.24
N LYS A 151 2.33 -13.07 -10.14
CA LYS A 151 1.24 -12.70 -11.04
C LYS A 151 0.76 -11.29 -10.72
N VAL A 152 0.56 -10.49 -11.77
CA VAL A 152 0.00 -9.14 -11.69
C VAL A 152 -1.47 -9.19 -12.07
N ARG A 153 -2.32 -8.54 -11.31
CA ARG A 153 -3.74 -8.39 -11.64
C ARG A 153 -3.88 -7.41 -12.80
N GLN A 154 -4.80 -7.71 -13.70
CA GLN A 154 -5.08 -6.89 -14.89
C GLN A 154 -6.41 -6.15 -14.78
N ASP A 155 -6.97 -6.07 -13.57
CA ASP A 155 -8.22 -5.36 -13.34
C ASP A 155 -8.02 -3.87 -13.60
N ALA A 156 -9.01 -3.22 -14.18
CA ALA A 156 -9.01 -1.76 -14.30
C ALA A 156 -8.96 -1.11 -12.90
N PRO A 157 -8.23 -0.01 -12.74
CA PRO A 157 -8.21 0.72 -11.48
C PRO A 157 -9.63 1.10 -11.04
N LEU A 158 -9.89 1.00 -9.74
CA LEU A 158 -11.14 1.45 -9.15
C LEU A 158 -11.15 2.97 -9.09
N VAL A 159 -12.05 3.61 -9.83
CA VAL A 159 -12.23 5.06 -9.80
C VAL A 159 -13.39 5.42 -8.88
N VAL A 160 -13.14 6.33 -7.92
CA VAL A 160 -14.12 6.79 -6.93
C VAL A 160 -14.09 8.30 -6.79
N ARG A 161 -15.12 8.88 -6.20
CA ARG A 161 -15.13 10.30 -5.84
C ARG A 161 -14.30 10.53 -4.57
N ALA A 162 -13.76 11.74 -4.43
CA ALA A 162 -13.14 12.12 -3.17
C ALA A 162 -14.16 12.11 -2.02
N PRO A 163 -13.78 11.61 -0.83
CA PRO A 163 -14.68 11.57 0.33
C PRO A 163 -14.86 12.92 1.03
N LEU A 164 -14.17 13.94 0.54
CA LEU A 164 -14.13 15.30 1.07
C LEU A 164 -14.32 16.32 -0.05
N SER A 165 -14.54 17.58 0.28
CA SER A 165 -14.67 18.65 -0.67
C SER A 165 -13.92 19.91 -0.20
N GLY A 166 -13.65 20.84 -1.14
CA GLY A 166 -12.99 22.12 -0.86
C GLY A 166 -11.46 22.05 -0.85
N PRO A 167 -10.80 23.16 -0.49
CA PRO A 167 -9.35 23.32 -0.57
C PRO A 167 -8.63 22.86 0.69
N ASP A 168 -7.30 22.90 0.59
CA ASP A 168 -6.34 22.84 1.70
C ASP A 168 -6.35 21.51 2.46
N TRP A 169 -6.68 20.42 1.78
CA TRP A 169 -6.51 19.07 2.30
C TRP A 169 -5.09 18.57 2.04
N PHE A 170 -4.60 17.76 2.93
CA PHE A 170 -3.29 17.14 2.79
C PHE A 170 -3.39 15.62 3.03
N ALA A 171 -2.76 14.84 2.14
CA ALA A 171 -2.83 13.39 2.12
C ALA A 171 -1.71 12.77 2.96
N TRP A 172 -1.88 12.74 4.29
CA TRP A 172 -0.89 12.10 5.17
C TRP A 172 -0.96 10.58 5.08
N GLY A 173 0.21 9.94 5.15
CA GLY A 173 0.29 8.47 5.14
C GLY A 173 -0.13 7.80 3.84
N ALA A 174 -0.46 8.57 2.77
CA ALA A 174 -0.72 8.01 1.45
C ALA A 174 0.46 7.14 0.97
N ASN A 175 0.21 6.22 0.03
CA ASN A 175 1.12 5.18 -0.38
C ASN A 175 2.52 5.67 -0.81
N GLY A 176 3.42 5.83 0.15
CA GLY A 176 4.85 6.08 -0.02
C GLY A 176 5.67 4.87 0.46
N ASP A 177 6.95 4.79 0.10
CA ASP A 177 7.78 3.63 0.46
C ASP A 177 7.94 3.46 1.97
N ASN A 178 7.93 4.57 2.72
CA ASN A 178 8.01 4.59 4.18
C ASN A 178 6.68 4.97 4.87
N ALA A 179 5.58 5.04 4.12
CA ALA A 179 4.28 5.39 4.68
C ALA A 179 3.88 4.38 5.78
N PRO A 180 3.47 4.85 6.98
CA PRO A 180 3.11 3.97 8.09
C PRO A 180 1.95 3.04 7.73
N HIS A 181 0.94 3.52 7.02
CA HIS A 181 -0.20 2.73 6.57
C HIS A 181 0.24 1.58 5.65
N ARG A 182 1.09 1.84 4.65
CA ARG A 182 1.61 0.81 3.76
C ARG A 182 2.33 -0.30 4.52
N ARG A 183 3.00 0.04 5.63
CA ARG A 183 3.77 -0.89 6.45
C ARG A 183 3.00 -1.50 7.61
N ALA A 184 1.73 -1.19 7.78
CA ALA A 184 0.86 -1.71 8.83
C ALA A 184 0.46 -3.17 8.56
N LEU A 185 1.42 -4.09 8.70
CA LEU A 185 1.16 -5.52 8.63
C LEU A 185 0.47 -5.98 9.91
N MET A 186 -0.69 -6.57 9.76
CA MET A 186 -1.51 -7.12 10.85
C MET A 186 -1.70 -8.62 10.67
N VAL A 187 -1.93 -9.35 11.77
CA VAL A 187 -2.22 -10.77 11.72
C VAL A 187 -3.54 -11.04 12.42
N GLU A 188 -4.49 -11.60 11.67
CA GLU A 188 -5.77 -12.05 12.18
C GLU A 188 -6.17 -13.36 11.51
N GLY A 189 -6.78 -14.27 12.29
CA GLY A 189 -7.20 -15.58 11.78
C GLY A 189 -6.07 -16.41 11.18
N GLY A 190 -4.81 -16.18 11.61
CA GLY A 190 -3.63 -16.88 11.08
C GLY A 190 -3.11 -16.35 9.75
N HIS A 191 -3.67 -15.26 9.24
CA HIS A 191 -3.29 -14.62 7.98
C HIS A 191 -2.66 -13.24 8.21
N ALA A 192 -1.70 -12.88 7.36
CA ALA A 192 -1.10 -11.55 7.33
C ALA A 192 -1.89 -10.64 6.38
N TRP A 193 -2.28 -9.47 6.87
CA TRP A 193 -3.09 -8.50 6.16
C TRP A 193 -2.38 -7.15 6.07
N LEU A 194 -2.57 -6.45 4.97
CA LEU A 194 -2.13 -5.07 4.75
C LEU A 194 -3.35 -4.22 4.33
N ALA A 195 -4.36 -4.21 5.22
CA ALA A 195 -5.63 -3.52 4.98
C ALA A 195 -5.44 -2.03 4.65
N GLN A 196 -4.48 -1.40 5.30
CA GLN A 196 -4.18 0.03 5.16
C GLN A 196 -3.15 0.34 4.07
N ARG A 197 -2.77 -0.60 3.17
CA ARG A 197 -1.76 -0.40 2.12
C ARG A 197 -1.98 0.88 1.30
N TYR A 198 -3.22 1.26 1.07
CA TYR A 198 -3.64 2.46 0.34
C TYR A 198 -4.51 3.39 1.19
N ALA A 199 -4.34 3.38 2.51
CA ALA A 199 -5.04 4.32 3.37
C ALA A 199 -4.44 5.72 3.29
N ILE A 200 -5.29 6.71 3.45
CA ILE A 200 -4.93 8.12 3.54
C ILE A 200 -5.61 8.71 4.77
N ASP A 201 -4.85 9.45 5.58
CA ASP A 201 -5.37 10.34 6.59
C ASP A 201 -5.45 11.76 6.00
N PHE A 202 -6.67 12.25 5.86
CA PHE A 202 -6.90 13.59 5.32
C PHE A 202 -6.99 14.60 6.46
N VAL A 203 -6.01 15.51 6.49
CA VAL A 203 -5.95 16.63 7.43
C VAL A 203 -6.15 17.91 6.65
N GLN A 204 -6.92 18.86 7.19
CA GLN A 204 -7.08 20.19 6.59
C GLN A 204 -6.15 21.20 7.26
N PHE A 205 -5.55 22.09 6.49
CA PHE A 205 -4.66 23.12 6.98
C PHE A 205 -4.99 24.48 6.37
N HIS A 206 -4.47 25.54 6.96
CA HIS A 206 -4.46 26.88 6.35
C HIS A 206 -3.05 27.44 6.38
N MET A 207 -2.73 28.22 5.34
CA MET A 207 -1.44 28.94 5.31
C MET A 207 -1.51 30.17 6.18
N VAL A 208 -0.72 30.20 7.25
CA VAL A 208 -0.59 31.33 8.17
C VAL A 208 0.87 31.77 8.22
N ASN A 209 1.16 32.99 7.78
CA ASN A 209 2.53 33.54 7.73
C ASN A 209 3.55 32.63 7.03
N GLY A 210 3.15 31.93 5.96
CA GLY A 210 4.00 31.03 5.18
C GLY A 210 4.21 29.64 5.81
N LYS A 211 3.50 29.32 6.88
CA LYS A 211 3.47 27.99 7.52
C LYS A 211 2.11 27.35 7.33
N ALA A 212 2.08 26.01 7.18
CA ALA A 212 0.85 25.24 7.20
C ALA A 212 0.46 24.98 8.67
N GLU A 213 -0.69 25.49 9.09
CA GLU A 213 -1.25 25.25 10.42
C GLU A 213 -2.50 24.39 10.29
N THR A 214 -2.63 23.33 11.09
CA THR A 214 -3.79 22.42 11.07
C THR A 214 -4.87 22.83 12.08
N TRP A 215 -4.57 23.72 13.00
CA TRP A 215 -5.51 24.27 13.99
C TRP A 215 -5.30 25.75 14.25
N LYS A 216 -6.31 26.39 14.86
CA LYS A 216 -6.26 27.75 15.39
C LYS A 216 -6.95 27.81 16.73
N GLY A 217 -6.20 28.14 17.78
CA GLY A 217 -6.71 28.18 19.15
C GLY A 217 -5.99 27.17 20.05
N PRO A 218 -6.63 26.68 21.11
CA PRO A 218 -6.05 25.65 21.97
C PRO A 218 -5.86 24.34 21.22
N GLU A 219 -4.64 23.81 21.21
CA GLU A 219 -4.28 22.59 20.50
C GLU A 219 -4.91 21.30 21.07
N ASP A 220 -5.34 21.36 22.34
CA ASP A 220 -6.00 20.26 23.04
C ASP A 220 -7.53 20.20 22.82
N GLN A 221 -8.06 21.06 21.95
CA GLN A 221 -9.47 21.12 21.60
C GLN A 221 -9.72 20.70 20.16
N ASN A 222 -10.52 19.65 19.95
CA ASN A 222 -10.87 19.17 18.61
C ASN A 222 -11.48 20.27 17.73
N SER A 223 -12.31 21.15 18.30
CA SER A 223 -12.94 22.28 17.60
C SER A 223 -11.96 23.34 17.10
N SER A 224 -10.70 23.31 17.52
CA SER A 224 -9.65 24.20 17.01
C SER A 224 -9.12 23.76 15.64
N TYR A 225 -9.29 22.48 15.27
CA TYR A 225 -8.76 21.89 14.03
C TYR A 225 -9.66 22.21 12.84
N TYR A 226 -9.06 22.63 11.73
CA TYR A 226 -9.82 23.06 10.54
C TYR A 226 -10.64 21.93 9.91
N CYS A 227 -10.15 20.68 9.95
CA CYS A 227 -10.87 19.52 9.44
C CYS A 227 -11.99 19.03 10.38
N TYR A 228 -11.98 19.39 11.67
CA TYR A 228 -12.97 18.90 12.61
C TYR A 228 -14.40 19.34 12.23
N ALA A 229 -15.32 18.37 12.23
CA ALA A 229 -16.70 18.56 11.82
C ALA A 229 -16.91 18.89 10.31
N GLN A 230 -15.89 18.77 9.48
CA GLN A 230 -16.08 18.83 8.03
C GLN A 230 -16.89 17.62 7.54
N PRO A 231 -17.78 17.78 6.54
CA PRO A 231 -18.62 16.70 6.05
C PRO A 231 -17.78 15.62 5.33
N ILE A 232 -18.12 14.36 5.59
CA ILE A 232 -17.57 13.18 4.94
C ILE A 232 -18.62 12.66 3.95
N HIS A 233 -18.20 12.47 2.70
CA HIS A 233 -19.06 12.00 1.62
C HIS A 233 -18.75 10.56 1.24
N SER A 234 -19.77 9.82 0.82
CA SER A 234 -19.56 8.49 0.22
C SER A 234 -18.76 8.60 -1.08
N ALA A 235 -17.65 7.90 -1.16
CA ALA A 235 -16.78 7.90 -2.34
C ALA A 235 -17.41 7.16 -3.54
N ALA A 236 -18.36 6.25 -3.29
CA ALA A 236 -19.07 5.49 -4.30
C ALA A 236 -20.52 5.25 -3.89
N ALA A 237 -21.36 4.88 -4.85
CA ALA A 237 -22.68 4.31 -4.53
C ALA A 237 -22.49 2.92 -3.90
N GLY A 238 -23.35 2.58 -2.93
CA GLY A 238 -23.22 1.28 -2.26
C GLY A 238 -24.24 1.08 -1.15
N LYS A 239 -24.04 0.02 -0.38
CA LYS A 239 -24.86 -0.32 0.78
C LYS A 239 -24.04 -0.16 2.05
N VAL A 240 -24.55 0.58 3.03
CA VAL A 240 -23.96 0.65 4.38
C VAL A 240 -24.10 -0.71 5.05
N ILE A 241 -22.98 -1.32 5.43
CA ILE A 241 -22.96 -2.66 6.04
C ILE A 241 -22.52 -2.64 7.50
N GLU A 242 -21.87 -1.56 7.94
CA GLU A 242 -21.46 -1.40 9.33
C GLU A 242 -21.46 0.09 9.70
N VAL A 243 -21.96 0.38 10.89
CA VAL A 243 -21.93 1.71 11.52
C VAL A 243 -21.55 1.55 12.97
N MET A 244 -20.51 2.27 13.40
CA MET A 244 -20.17 2.46 14.80
C MET A 244 -20.27 3.94 15.13
N ASP A 245 -21.05 4.32 16.15
CA ASP A 245 -21.18 5.70 16.60
C ASP A 245 -21.28 5.75 18.14
N GLY A 246 -21.09 6.93 18.71
CA GLY A 246 -21.21 7.19 20.14
C GLY A 246 -19.92 7.01 20.94
N LEU A 247 -18.81 6.62 20.35
CA LEU A 247 -17.50 6.66 21.02
C LEU A 247 -17.05 8.11 21.16
N PRO A 248 -16.48 8.51 22.33
CA PRO A 248 -16.03 9.89 22.55
C PRO A 248 -14.80 10.22 21.70
N ASP A 249 -14.67 11.51 21.33
CA ASP A 249 -13.44 12.03 20.76
C ASP A 249 -12.29 11.96 21.77
N ASN A 250 -11.08 11.74 21.27
CA ASN A 250 -9.85 11.90 22.03
C ASN A 250 -9.54 13.39 22.25
N VAL A 251 -8.73 13.67 23.25
CA VAL A 251 -8.10 14.99 23.38
C VAL A 251 -6.88 15.01 22.47
N PRO A 252 -6.77 15.95 21.51
CA PRO A 252 -5.64 16.02 20.60
C PRO A 252 -4.30 16.05 21.34
N HIS A 253 -3.30 15.36 20.76
CA HIS A 253 -1.93 15.22 21.32
C HIS A 253 -1.86 14.63 22.73
N SER A 254 -2.96 14.06 23.25
CA SER A 254 -2.94 13.33 24.51
C SER A 254 -2.19 12.01 24.39
N ASN A 255 -1.46 11.65 25.45
CA ASN A 255 -0.83 10.33 25.57
C ASN A 255 -1.84 9.22 25.92
N LYS A 256 -3.13 9.55 26.00
CA LYS A 256 -4.19 8.61 26.38
C LYS A 256 -5.36 8.74 25.42
N PHE A 257 -5.86 7.60 24.96
CA PHE A 257 -7.11 7.54 24.24
C PHE A 257 -8.30 7.67 25.21
N ALA A 258 -9.41 8.19 24.73
CA ALA A 258 -10.63 8.35 25.51
C ALA A 258 -11.31 7.01 25.86
N ILE A 259 -10.90 5.92 25.19
CA ILE A 259 -11.38 4.55 25.39
C ILE A 259 -10.21 3.57 25.42
N ASP A 260 -10.42 2.38 25.99
CA ASP A 260 -9.50 1.25 25.83
C ASP A 260 -9.59 0.72 24.40
N LEU A 261 -8.48 0.79 23.66
CA LEU A 261 -8.43 0.36 22.27
C LEU A 261 -8.48 -1.18 22.14
N THR A 262 -9.31 -1.62 21.24
CA THR A 262 -9.44 -3.01 20.79
C THR A 262 -9.39 -3.07 19.27
N TRP A 263 -9.29 -4.27 18.70
CA TRP A 263 -9.39 -4.46 17.26
C TRP A 263 -10.73 -3.94 16.69
N GLN A 264 -11.82 -4.05 17.43
CA GLN A 264 -13.15 -3.67 16.99
C GLN A 264 -13.38 -2.15 17.01
N ASN A 265 -12.75 -1.44 17.94
CA ASN A 265 -12.98 0.00 18.14
C ASN A 265 -11.81 0.89 17.69
N ALA A 266 -10.73 0.31 17.14
CA ALA A 266 -9.57 1.09 16.68
C ALA A 266 -9.94 2.11 15.59
N GLY A 267 -10.90 1.82 14.72
CA GLY A 267 -11.44 2.76 13.72
C GLY A 267 -12.25 3.92 14.32
N GLY A 268 -12.53 3.88 15.63
CA GLY A 268 -13.42 4.87 16.27
C GLY A 268 -14.84 4.78 15.72
N ASN A 269 -15.55 5.90 15.73
CA ASN A 269 -16.82 6.01 15.02
C ASN A 269 -16.55 5.92 13.52
N HIS A 270 -17.28 5.06 12.81
CA HIS A 270 -16.99 4.76 11.42
C HIS A 270 -18.21 4.29 10.65
N VAL A 271 -18.09 4.34 9.34
CA VAL A 271 -19.02 3.78 8.38
C VAL A 271 -18.27 2.88 7.40
N VAL A 272 -18.83 1.69 7.11
CA VAL A 272 -18.36 0.80 6.05
C VAL A 272 -19.42 0.70 4.98
N VAL A 273 -19.04 0.97 3.74
CA VAL A 273 -19.94 0.89 2.57
C VAL A 273 -19.47 -0.24 1.67
N ASP A 274 -20.33 -1.23 1.43
CA ASP A 274 -20.14 -2.21 0.36
C ASP A 274 -20.40 -1.51 -0.98
N ILE A 275 -19.34 -1.29 -1.73
CA ILE A 275 -19.36 -0.59 -3.04
C ILE A 275 -19.48 -1.55 -4.23
N GLY A 276 -19.78 -2.83 -3.94
CA GLY A 276 -19.84 -3.87 -4.95
C GLY A 276 -18.49 -4.52 -5.28
N PHE A 277 -18.53 -5.54 -6.13
CA PHE A 277 -17.33 -6.29 -6.58
C PHE A 277 -16.50 -6.92 -5.45
N GLY A 278 -17.06 -7.09 -4.25
CA GLY A 278 -16.34 -7.56 -3.06
C GLY A 278 -15.39 -6.51 -2.50
N LEU A 279 -15.67 -5.22 -2.71
CA LEU A 279 -14.89 -4.09 -2.24
C LEU A 279 -15.69 -3.25 -1.24
N TYR A 280 -14.98 -2.73 -0.24
CA TYR A 280 -15.57 -2.02 0.88
C TYR A 280 -14.80 -0.73 1.13
N ALA A 281 -15.53 0.38 1.16
CA ALA A 281 -14.98 1.69 1.50
C ALA A 281 -15.16 1.96 2.99
N PHE A 282 -14.08 2.28 3.68
CA PHE A 282 -14.01 2.50 5.11
C PHE A 282 -13.72 3.97 5.43
N TYR A 283 -14.56 4.58 6.27
CA TYR A 283 -14.48 5.97 6.71
C TYR A 283 -14.42 6.00 8.24
N ALA A 284 -13.28 6.39 8.80
CA ALA A 284 -13.00 6.25 10.23
C ALA A 284 -12.76 7.56 10.97
N HIS A 285 -12.67 7.44 12.28
CA HIS A 285 -12.43 8.50 13.26
C HIS A 285 -13.49 9.60 13.24
N MET A 286 -14.73 9.26 12.88
CA MET A 286 -15.82 10.21 12.72
C MET A 286 -16.24 10.81 14.06
N LYS A 287 -16.80 12.03 13.98
CA LYS A 287 -17.28 12.80 15.13
C LYS A 287 -18.45 12.09 15.82
N PRO A 288 -18.47 12.02 17.16
CA PRO A 288 -19.58 11.42 17.92
C PRO A 288 -20.94 12.01 17.56
N GLY A 289 -21.93 11.15 17.30
CA GLY A 289 -23.31 11.53 17.01
C GLY A 289 -23.50 12.28 15.69
N SER A 290 -22.52 12.20 14.79
CA SER A 290 -22.57 12.90 13.49
C SER A 290 -22.94 11.99 12.32
N ILE A 291 -22.98 10.67 12.53
CA ILE A 291 -23.25 9.71 11.43
C ILE A 291 -24.72 9.85 11.02
N ALA A 292 -24.93 10.11 9.72
CA ALA A 292 -26.22 10.43 9.12
C ALA A 292 -26.90 9.22 8.43
N VAL A 293 -26.27 8.06 8.49
CA VAL A 293 -26.74 6.82 7.84
C VAL A 293 -26.78 5.66 8.85
N LYS A 294 -27.45 4.60 8.51
CA LYS A 294 -27.53 3.36 9.32
C LYS A 294 -27.26 2.14 8.46
N GLU A 295 -26.96 1.03 9.11
CA GLU A 295 -26.81 -0.25 8.43
C GLU A 295 -28.06 -0.59 7.59
N GLY A 296 -27.82 -1.05 6.37
CA GLY A 296 -28.83 -1.37 5.39
C GLY A 296 -29.19 -0.23 4.44
N ASP A 297 -28.83 1.02 4.75
CA ASP A 297 -29.09 2.15 3.85
C ASP A 297 -28.33 2.02 2.53
N ILE A 298 -28.96 2.43 1.44
CA ILE A 298 -28.33 2.59 0.13
C ILE A 298 -27.91 4.04 -0.01
N VAL A 299 -26.62 4.25 -0.27
CA VAL A 299 -26.02 5.57 -0.44
C VAL A 299 -25.60 5.80 -1.88
N THR A 300 -25.61 7.06 -2.29
CA THR A 300 -25.07 7.48 -3.59
C THR A 300 -23.69 8.10 -3.42
N ALA A 301 -22.86 8.08 -4.46
CA ALA A 301 -21.59 8.80 -4.46
C ALA A 301 -21.82 10.30 -4.18
N GLY A 302 -21.05 10.87 -3.23
CA GLY A 302 -21.20 12.25 -2.78
C GLY A 302 -22.25 12.48 -1.69
N GLN A 303 -23.01 11.46 -1.27
CA GLN A 303 -23.94 11.58 -0.14
C GLN A 303 -23.15 11.76 1.18
N VAL A 304 -23.61 12.68 2.03
CA VAL A 304 -23.00 12.87 3.36
C VAL A 304 -23.23 11.64 4.23
N LEU A 305 -22.17 11.10 4.81
CA LEU A 305 -22.18 9.96 5.74
C LEU A 305 -22.10 10.42 7.20
N GLY A 306 -21.46 11.55 7.47
CA GLY A 306 -21.23 12.12 8.78
C GLY A 306 -20.13 13.17 8.71
N HIS A 307 -19.39 13.38 9.81
CA HIS A 307 -18.40 14.45 9.90
C HIS A 307 -17.09 13.96 10.50
N VAL A 308 -15.99 14.64 10.16
CA VAL A 308 -14.65 14.38 10.68
C VAL A 308 -14.61 14.59 12.20
N GLY A 309 -14.02 13.65 12.92
CA GLY A 309 -13.82 13.66 14.36
C GLY A 309 -12.42 13.24 14.76
N ASN A 310 -12.27 12.71 15.99
CA ASN A 310 -11.01 12.26 16.56
C ASN A 310 -11.21 11.04 17.47
N THR A 311 -11.97 10.05 17.03
CA THR A 311 -12.35 8.89 17.84
C THR A 311 -11.48 7.66 17.55
N GLY A 312 -11.39 6.73 18.50
CA GLY A 312 -10.63 5.47 18.32
C GLY A 312 -9.11 5.67 18.39
N SER A 313 -8.36 5.00 17.53
CA SER A 313 -6.88 5.11 17.45
C SER A 313 -6.45 6.32 16.62
N SER A 314 -6.77 7.50 17.12
CA SER A 314 -6.51 8.79 16.49
C SER A 314 -5.89 9.76 17.48
N THR A 315 -4.86 10.51 17.10
CA THR A 315 -4.15 11.47 17.95
C THR A 315 -4.58 12.91 17.72
N GLU A 316 -5.20 13.19 16.55
CA GLU A 316 -5.75 14.50 16.19
C GLU A 316 -6.87 14.32 15.16
N PRO A 317 -7.75 15.33 14.99
CA PRO A 317 -8.83 15.25 14.02
C PRO A 317 -8.34 15.00 12.58
N HIS A 318 -8.87 13.97 11.93
CA HIS A 318 -8.63 13.66 10.51
C HIS A 318 -9.70 12.68 9.99
N LEU A 319 -9.81 12.55 8.68
CA LEU A 319 -10.51 11.44 8.05
C LEU A 319 -9.52 10.37 7.64
N HIS A 320 -9.59 9.19 8.24
CA HIS A 320 -8.93 7.99 7.71
C HIS A 320 -9.83 7.32 6.70
N PHE A 321 -9.32 7.14 5.48
CA PHE A 321 -10.06 6.53 4.37
C PHE A 321 -9.23 5.48 3.65
N HIS A 322 -9.82 4.31 3.38
CA HIS A 322 -9.25 3.30 2.49
C HIS A 322 -10.32 2.39 1.87
N ILE A 323 -9.90 1.60 0.87
CA ILE A 323 -10.73 0.57 0.24
C ILE A 323 -10.05 -0.78 0.40
N ILE A 324 -10.82 -1.80 0.77
CA ILE A 324 -10.37 -3.15 1.09
C ILE A 324 -11.24 -4.22 0.43
N ASP A 325 -10.71 -5.44 0.34
CA ASP A 325 -11.37 -6.60 -0.26
C ASP A 325 -12.22 -7.43 0.73
N ARG A 326 -12.43 -6.92 1.95
CA ARG A 326 -13.24 -7.57 3.00
C ARG A 326 -13.95 -6.53 3.85
N PRO A 327 -15.07 -6.89 4.49
CA PRO A 327 -15.83 -5.93 5.28
C PRO A 327 -15.15 -5.51 6.60
N ASN A 328 -14.13 -6.22 7.06
CA ASN A 328 -13.40 -5.89 8.28
C ASN A 328 -12.19 -5.01 7.96
N PHE A 329 -12.14 -3.82 8.51
CA PHE A 329 -11.16 -2.77 8.19
C PHE A 329 -9.69 -3.08 8.56
N LEU A 330 -9.43 -4.09 9.40
CA LEU A 330 -8.09 -4.52 9.77
C LEU A 330 -7.70 -5.88 9.17
N SER A 331 -8.66 -6.69 8.71
CA SER A 331 -8.43 -8.02 8.16
C SER A 331 -8.90 -8.12 6.72
N GLY A 332 -8.12 -7.61 5.83
CA GLY A 332 -8.30 -7.59 4.38
C GLY A 332 -7.04 -7.09 3.71
N GLN A 333 -7.06 -7.06 2.39
CA GLN A 333 -6.00 -6.44 1.60
C GLN A 333 -6.48 -5.08 1.11
N GLY A 334 -5.70 -4.04 1.39
CA GLY A 334 -5.92 -2.73 0.79
C GLY A 334 -5.84 -2.82 -0.73
N VAL A 335 -6.87 -2.28 -1.39
CA VAL A 335 -7.00 -2.26 -2.84
C VAL A 335 -6.70 -0.85 -3.34
N PRO A 336 -5.89 -0.67 -4.41
CA PRO A 336 -5.63 0.65 -4.95
C PRO A 336 -6.90 1.23 -5.57
N TYR A 337 -7.06 2.53 -5.42
CA TYR A 337 -8.14 3.32 -6.00
C TYR A 337 -7.60 4.64 -6.56
N GLU A 338 -8.36 5.26 -7.42
CA GLU A 338 -8.05 6.53 -8.03
C GLU A 338 -9.23 7.49 -7.82
N PHE A 339 -8.96 8.76 -7.54
CA PHE A 339 -10.02 9.74 -7.47
C PHE A 339 -10.37 10.27 -8.87
N GLU A 340 -11.68 10.43 -9.15
CA GLU A 340 -12.17 10.97 -10.42
C GLU A 340 -11.46 12.28 -10.76
N ASN A 341 -11.41 13.20 -9.81
CA ASN A 341 -10.82 14.53 -9.97
C ASN A 341 -10.28 15.06 -8.63
N PHE A 342 -9.13 15.70 -8.69
CA PHE A 342 -8.62 16.60 -7.66
C PHE A 342 -7.59 17.55 -8.28
N SER A 343 -7.26 18.63 -7.58
CA SER A 343 -6.14 19.48 -7.97
C SER A 343 -5.05 19.45 -6.89
N THR A 344 -3.78 19.59 -7.30
CA THR A 344 -2.64 19.67 -6.40
C THR A 344 -1.69 20.77 -6.83
N SER A 345 -1.12 21.51 -5.88
CA SER A 345 -0.16 22.59 -6.16
C SER A 345 1.11 22.48 -5.32
N GLY A 346 1.17 21.52 -4.40
CA GLY A 346 2.26 21.43 -3.47
C GLY A 346 2.29 20.13 -2.71
N GLN A 347 3.30 20.02 -1.89
CA GLN A 347 3.51 18.91 -0.97
C GLN A 347 3.92 19.48 0.38
N ILE A 348 3.42 18.90 1.44
CA ILE A 348 3.86 19.21 2.80
C ILE A 348 5.07 18.33 3.09
N ASP A 349 6.20 18.95 3.41
CA ASP A 349 7.34 18.24 3.94
C ASP A 349 7.09 18.03 5.44
N ALA A 350 6.74 16.81 5.81
CA ALA A 350 6.40 16.43 7.18
C ALA A 350 7.65 16.25 8.07
N GLN A 351 8.72 16.98 7.84
CA GLN A 351 9.75 17.14 8.85
C GLN A 351 9.18 18.07 9.93
N GLU A 352 8.58 17.46 10.94
CA GLU A 352 8.23 18.17 12.16
C GLU A 352 9.47 18.87 12.71
N ASP A 353 9.41 20.18 12.85
CA ASP A 353 10.23 20.86 13.84
C ASP A 353 9.70 20.41 15.21
N GLU A 354 10.37 19.43 15.82
CA GLU A 354 10.01 18.82 17.12
C GLU A 354 9.70 19.85 18.23
N LYS A 355 10.08 21.11 18.03
CA LYS A 355 9.89 22.19 18.99
C LYS A 355 8.68 23.08 18.73
N SER A 356 8.18 23.15 17.53
CA SER A 356 7.11 24.08 17.15
C SER A 356 5.86 23.43 16.58
N GLY A 357 5.88 22.12 16.28
CA GLY A 357 4.79 21.43 15.57
C GLY A 357 4.52 22.00 14.17
N ALA A 358 5.42 22.85 13.65
CA ALA A 358 5.23 23.50 12.37
C ALA A 358 5.69 22.60 11.23
N VAL A 359 4.77 22.30 10.34
CA VAL A 359 5.02 21.54 9.11
C VAL A 359 5.51 22.50 8.02
N THR A 360 6.60 22.17 7.36
CA THR A 360 7.12 22.96 6.24
C THR A 360 6.33 22.66 4.98
N PHE A 361 5.75 23.68 4.36
CA PHE A 361 5.10 23.59 3.07
C PHE A 361 6.08 23.96 1.94
N SER A 362 6.17 23.10 0.92
CA SER A 362 6.85 23.42 -0.33
C SER A 362 5.86 23.42 -1.48
N THR A 363 5.83 24.56 -2.22
CA THR A 363 5.06 24.64 -3.46
C THR A 363 5.82 23.92 -4.57
N ILE A 364 5.22 22.89 -5.18
CA ILE A 364 5.85 22.11 -6.27
C ILE A 364 5.59 22.73 -7.64
N GLY A 365 4.84 23.84 -7.72
CA GLY A 365 4.55 24.53 -8.98
C GLY A 365 3.10 25.01 -9.08
N PRO A 366 2.63 25.36 -10.30
CA PRO A 366 1.25 25.78 -10.49
C PRO A 366 0.28 24.63 -10.19
N MET A 367 -0.93 25.00 -9.76
CA MET A 367 -2.01 24.03 -9.53
C MET A 367 -2.25 23.18 -10.77
N LYS A 368 -2.27 21.86 -10.60
CA LYS A 368 -2.54 20.86 -11.64
C LYS A 368 -3.79 20.09 -11.30
N THR A 369 -4.70 19.97 -12.25
CA THR A 369 -5.84 19.07 -12.13
C THR A 369 -5.41 17.66 -12.53
N MET A 370 -5.68 16.72 -11.64
CA MET A 370 -5.44 15.30 -11.79
C MET A 370 -6.77 14.59 -12.02
N GLN A 371 -6.76 13.59 -12.89
CA GLN A 371 -7.95 12.80 -13.21
C GLN A 371 -7.60 11.33 -13.18
N ASN A 372 -8.41 10.55 -12.47
CA ASN A 372 -8.22 9.12 -12.30
C ASN A 372 -6.78 8.81 -11.86
N GLU A 373 -6.40 9.41 -10.74
CA GLU A 373 -5.10 9.19 -10.12
C GLU A 373 -5.25 9.05 -8.60
N TYR A 374 -4.34 8.29 -7.99
CA TYR A 374 -4.18 8.21 -6.55
C TYR A 374 -3.33 9.40 -6.06
N PRO A 375 -3.68 10.08 -4.96
CA PRO A 375 -2.92 11.23 -4.48
C PRO A 375 -1.50 10.85 -4.04
N PRO A 376 -0.48 11.65 -4.38
CA PRO A 376 0.86 11.47 -3.82
C PRO A 376 0.86 11.64 -2.29
N GLN A 377 1.80 10.94 -1.63
CA GLN A 377 2.01 11.13 -0.19
C GLN A 377 2.32 12.59 0.11
N ASN A 378 1.70 13.13 1.15
CA ASN A 378 1.84 14.50 1.60
C ASN A 378 1.44 15.58 0.56
N ALA A 379 0.72 15.21 -0.49
CA ALA A 379 0.23 16.18 -1.46
C ALA A 379 -0.83 17.11 -0.84
N VAL A 380 -0.77 18.37 -1.23
CA VAL A 380 -1.82 19.35 -0.96
C VAL A 380 -2.91 19.20 -2.01
N LEU A 381 -4.15 19.00 -1.57
CA LEU A 381 -5.27 18.63 -2.41
C LEU A 381 -6.39 19.68 -2.33
N VAL A 382 -7.02 19.89 -3.48
CA VAL A 382 -8.27 20.62 -3.61
C VAL A 382 -9.27 19.67 -4.27
N PHE A 383 -10.32 19.34 -3.55
CA PHE A 383 -11.40 18.51 -4.07
C PHE A 383 -12.56 19.36 -4.61
N PRO A 384 -13.28 18.89 -5.65
CA PRO A 384 -14.44 19.60 -6.21
C PRO A 384 -15.56 19.86 -5.21
#